data_8b7c64c2ad23d5c3cd0600a3018d39ac
#
_entry.id   8b7c64c2ad23d5c3cd0600a3018d39ac
#
_cell.length_a   1.000
_cell.length_b   1.000
_cell.length_c   1.000
_cell.angle_alpha   90.00
_cell.angle_beta   90.00
_cell.angle_gamma   90.00
#
_symmetry.space_group_name_H-M   'P 1'
#
loop_
_entity.id
_entity.type
_entity.pdbx_description
1 polymer ?
#
loop_
_entity_poly.entity_id
_entity_poly.type
_entity_poly.pdbx_seq_one_letter_code
_entity_poly.pdbx_strand_id
1 'polypeptide(L)'
;YITLMPEYEAAQIRVFGTMADKGYIYRGAKPVYWSWSSESALAEAEIEYHDLESTSLYYANRVKDGKGLLDTNTYIVVWTTTPFTITASRGLTVGPDLVYALVKPANDARQFLVAHEMVADLSARFGWENPEILKTYKGIELDRIVTEHPWDKDVDELVLNGDHVTLDSGTGIVHTAPGFGEDDYNVGVKYGLDVVVTVNERGIMMENAGPDFEGQFYDKITPLVQEKLGDLLLASEVISHSYPFDWRTKKPIIWRAVPQWFASVSKFRQDILDEIDKTAFYPAWGRTRLYNMIRDRGDWVISRQRAWGVPLPIFYAEDGTAIMTKEVTDHVADLFAEHGSIVWWQRDAKDLLPEGFSHPASPNGHFTKETDIMDVWFDSGSSWNGVLNTRDNLAYPAD
;
A
#
# COMPACT_ATOMS: atom_id res chain seq x y z
N TYR A 1 7.69 -34.87 1.56
CA TYR A 1 7.03 -34.09 2.63
C TYR A 1 5.78 -33.45 2.09
N ILE A 2 4.89 -33.08 2.99
CA ILE A 2 3.67 -32.32 2.70
C ILE A 2 3.63 -31.17 3.70
N THR A 3 3.36 -29.94 3.27
CA THR A 3 3.31 -28.76 4.15
C THR A 3 2.16 -28.79 5.17
N LEU A 4 1.19 -29.70 4.98
CA LEU A 4 0.07 -29.93 5.88
C LEU A 4 0.40 -30.94 7.02
N MET A 5 1.63 -31.46 7.07
CA MET A 5 2.04 -32.34 8.17
C MET A 5 2.16 -31.53 9.46
N PRO A 6 1.64 -32.03 10.61
CA PRO A 6 1.72 -31.32 11.90
C PRO A 6 3.14 -30.86 12.26
N GLU A 7 4.14 -31.70 12.00
CA GLU A 7 5.55 -31.37 12.26
C GLU A 7 6.04 -30.23 11.38
N TYR A 8 5.57 -30.12 10.13
CA TYR A 8 5.92 -29.03 9.24
C TYR A 8 5.27 -27.71 9.69
N GLU A 9 3.98 -27.75 10.01
CA GLU A 9 3.26 -26.58 10.55
C GLU A 9 3.93 -26.09 11.85
N ALA A 10 4.31 -26.99 12.73
CA ALA A 10 5.05 -26.65 13.95
C ALA A 10 6.41 -25.99 13.66
N ALA A 11 7.16 -26.53 12.69
CA ALA A 11 8.44 -25.95 12.29
C ALA A 11 8.26 -24.54 11.69
N GLN A 12 7.18 -24.31 10.94
CA GLN A 12 6.82 -23.00 10.40
C GLN A 12 6.49 -22.00 11.53
N ILE A 13 5.72 -22.38 12.53
CA ILE A 13 5.42 -21.55 13.71
C ILE A 13 6.71 -21.17 14.45
N ARG A 14 7.70 -22.06 14.56
CA ARG A 14 9.01 -21.74 15.17
C ARG A 14 9.82 -20.72 14.34
N VAL A 15 9.73 -20.79 13.00
CA VAL A 15 10.33 -19.76 12.13
C VAL A 15 9.69 -18.42 12.40
N PHE A 16 8.35 -18.36 12.42
CA PHE A 16 7.62 -17.14 12.76
C PHE A 16 8.03 -16.59 14.12
N GLY A 17 8.05 -17.44 15.17
CA GLY A 17 8.45 -17.05 16.52
C GLY A 17 9.87 -16.48 16.59
N THR A 18 10.80 -17.07 15.83
CA THR A 18 12.17 -16.55 15.73
C THR A 18 12.22 -15.19 15.05
N MET A 19 11.43 -14.96 14.01
CA MET A 19 11.32 -13.65 13.34
C MET A 19 10.68 -12.61 14.26
N ALA A 20 9.66 -13.00 15.02
CA ALA A 20 8.99 -12.13 15.99
C ALA A 20 9.95 -11.71 17.12
N ASP A 21 10.71 -12.66 17.69
CA ASP A 21 11.71 -12.40 18.74
C ASP A 21 12.82 -11.44 18.28
N LYS A 22 13.21 -11.54 17.00
CA LYS A 22 14.14 -10.59 16.37
C LYS A 22 13.51 -9.24 16.03
N GLY A 23 12.21 -9.06 16.29
CA GLY A 23 11.47 -7.82 15.99
C GLY A 23 11.27 -7.58 14.49
N TYR A 24 11.27 -8.62 13.66
CA TYR A 24 11.00 -8.51 12.22
C TYR A 24 9.49 -8.50 11.92
N ILE A 25 8.65 -9.02 12.82
CA ILE A 25 7.20 -9.02 12.68
C ILE A 25 6.61 -7.81 13.37
N TYR A 26 5.76 -7.07 12.67
CA TYR A 26 5.09 -5.89 13.22
C TYR A 26 3.71 -5.70 12.60
N ARG A 27 2.82 -5.00 13.31
CA ARG A 27 1.51 -4.58 12.82
C ARG A 27 1.60 -3.15 12.28
N GLY A 28 1.02 -2.89 11.12
CA GLY A 28 0.98 -1.56 10.52
C GLY A 28 -0.27 -1.37 9.68
N ALA A 29 -0.73 -0.12 9.55
CA ALA A 29 -1.77 0.28 8.62
C ALA A 29 -1.11 0.98 7.43
N LYS A 30 -0.76 0.21 6.41
CA LYS A 30 -0.12 0.68 5.17
C LYS A 30 -0.96 0.26 3.97
N PRO A 31 -0.91 0.99 2.84
CA PRO A 31 -1.52 0.52 1.61
C PRO A 31 -0.95 -0.82 1.18
N VAL A 32 -1.83 -1.76 0.94
CA VAL A 32 -1.51 -3.10 0.41
C VAL A 32 -2.39 -3.36 -0.81
N TYR A 33 -2.01 -4.32 -1.64
CA TYR A 33 -2.91 -4.87 -2.64
C TYR A 33 -4.09 -5.51 -1.91
N TRP A 34 -5.28 -5.02 -2.17
CA TRP A 34 -6.51 -5.48 -1.56
C TRP A 34 -7.47 -6.02 -2.60
N SER A 35 -7.82 -7.29 -2.47
CA SER A 35 -8.87 -7.90 -3.30
C SER A 35 -10.22 -7.71 -2.64
N TRP A 36 -10.99 -6.76 -3.12
CA TRP A 36 -12.37 -6.55 -2.67
C TRP A 36 -13.28 -7.76 -2.97
N SER A 37 -12.95 -8.56 -3.99
CA SER A 37 -13.73 -9.73 -4.41
C SER A 37 -13.48 -10.97 -3.57
N SER A 38 -12.38 -11.02 -2.83
CA SER A 38 -12.04 -12.07 -1.87
C SER A 38 -11.88 -11.54 -0.44
N GLU A 39 -12.07 -10.24 -0.24
CA GLU A 39 -11.96 -9.53 1.05
C GLU A 39 -10.64 -9.86 1.79
N SER A 40 -9.53 -9.86 1.04
CA SER A 40 -8.21 -10.24 1.58
C SER A 40 -7.08 -9.40 1.01
N ALA A 41 -6.04 -9.20 1.83
CA ALA A 41 -4.75 -8.68 1.37
C ALA A 41 -4.06 -9.68 0.45
N LEU A 42 -3.26 -9.15 -0.48
CA LEU A 42 -2.44 -9.92 -1.42
C LEU A 42 -0.99 -9.45 -1.36
N ALA A 43 -0.05 -10.37 -1.61
CA ALA A 43 1.35 -10.04 -1.86
C ALA A 43 1.57 -9.85 -3.37
N GLU A 44 2.71 -9.27 -3.74
CA GLU A 44 3.09 -9.05 -5.15
C GLU A 44 3.06 -10.33 -5.99
N ALA A 45 3.45 -11.47 -5.40
CA ALA A 45 3.42 -12.78 -6.08
C ALA A 45 2.00 -13.31 -6.37
N GLU A 46 0.97 -12.71 -5.81
CA GLU A 46 -0.44 -13.06 -6.01
C GLU A 46 -1.15 -12.11 -6.98
N ILE A 47 -0.39 -11.24 -7.65
CA ILE A 47 -0.88 -10.25 -8.62
C ILE A 47 -0.54 -10.69 -10.04
N GLU A 48 -1.54 -10.61 -10.92
CA GLU A 48 -1.37 -10.72 -12.37
C GLU A 48 -1.69 -9.37 -13.01
N TYR A 49 -0.93 -8.97 -14.01
CA TYR A 49 -1.18 -7.72 -14.72
C TYR A 49 -1.94 -7.98 -16.01
N HIS A 50 -3.04 -7.25 -16.19
CA HIS A 50 -3.85 -7.27 -17.41
C HIS A 50 -4.18 -5.85 -17.83
N ASP A 51 -4.45 -5.65 -19.12
CA ASP A 51 -4.93 -4.37 -19.61
C ASP A 51 -6.34 -4.10 -19.08
N LEU A 52 -6.51 -2.91 -18.51
CA LEU A 52 -7.79 -2.40 -18.01
C LEU A 52 -8.09 -1.06 -18.67
N GLU A 53 -9.31 -0.92 -19.19
CA GLU A 53 -9.84 0.38 -19.58
C GLU A 53 -10.38 1.11 -18.36
N SER A 54 -9.88 2.31 -18.12
CA SER A 54 -10.34 3.17 -17.04
C SER A 54 -10.52 4.62 -17.51
N THR A 55 -11.42 5.34 -16.85
CA THR A 55 -11.60 6.77 -17.11
C THR A 55 -10.58 7.54 -16.31
N SER A 56 -9.66 8.22 -17.00
CA SER A 56 -8.74 9.18 -16.39
C SER A 56 -9.33 10.58 -16.38
N LEU A 57 -9.00 11.33 -15.33
CA LEU A 57 -9.46 12.71 -15.14
C LEU A 57 -8.26 13.66 -15.01
N TYR A 58 -8.36 14.79 -15.70
CA TYR A 58 -7.52 15.97 -15.49
C TYR A 58 -8.35 17.02 -14.78
N TYR A 59 -7.95 17.42 -13.59
CA TYR A 59 -8.68 18.41 -12.82
C TYR A 59 -7.75 19.39 -12.13
N ALA A 60 -8.28 20.52 -11.68
CA ALA A 60 -7.49 21.64 -11.17
C ALA A 60 -7.90 22.00 -9.74
N ASN A 61 -6.92 22.07 -8.83
CA ASN A 61 -7.09 22.45 -7.43
C ASN A 61 -6.70 23.92 -7.25
N ARG A 62 -7.62 24.72 -6.70
CA ARG A 62 -7.39 26.15 -6.49
C ARG A 62 -6.35 26.37 -5.39
N VAL A 63 -5.41 27.28 -5.64
CA VAL A 63 -4.45 27.74 -4.62
C VAL A 63 -5.18 28.56 -3.55
N LYS A 64 -5.04 28.14 -2.28
CA LYS A 64 -5.55 28.85 -1.09
C LYS A 64 -4.48 29.75 -0.47
N ASP A 65 -3.26 29.21 -0.28
CA ASP A 65 -2.07 29.94 0.17
C ASP A 65 -0.87 29.58 -0.69
N GLY A 66 -0.50 30.47 -1.58
CA GLY A 66 0.63 30.33 -2.51
C GLY A 66 1.95 30.82 -1.96
N LYS A 67 2.06 31.16 -0.70
CA LYS A 67 3.30 31.63 -0.02
C LYS A 67 4.01 32.78 -0.74
N GLY A 68 3.25 33.65 -1.37
CA GLY A 68 3.77 34.77 -2.15
C GLY A 68 4.39 34.40 -3.51
N LEU A 69 4.36 33.12 -3.89
CA LEU A 69 4.79 32.63 -5.21
C LEU A 69 3.64 32.57 -6.20
N LEU A 70 2.49 32.03 -5.76
CA LEU A 70 1.27 31.88 -6.54
C LEU A 70 0.14 32.68 -5.90
N ASP A 71 -0.74 33.22 -6.72
CA ASP A 71 -1.96 33.89 -6.23
C ASP A 71 -3.15 32.94 -6.17
N THR A 72 -4.26 33.39 -5.58
CA THR A 72 -5.48 32.60 -5.41
C THR A 72 -6.28 32.42 -6.72
N ASN A 73 -5.86 33.01 -7.84
CA ASN A 73 -6.39 32.75 -9.17
C ASN A 73 -5.61 31.65 -9.90
N THR A 74 -4.63 31.05 -9.21
CA THR A 74 -3.84 29.92 -9.72
C THR A 74 -4.50 28.60 -9.36
N TYR A 75 -4.48 27.67 -10.31
CA TYR A 75 -5.02 26.33 -10.20
C TYR A 75 -3.92 25.31 -10.53
N ILE A 76 -3.66 24.37 -9.64
CA ILE A 76 -2.68 23.31 -9.84
C ILE A 76 -3.38 22.14 -10.52
N VAL A 77 -2.91 21.76 -11.70
CA VAL A 77 -3.56 20.71 -12.51
C VAL A 77 -2.96 19.35 -12.21
N VAL A 78 -3.79 18.41 -11.86
CA VAL A 78 -3.43 17.03 -11.56
C VAL A 78 -4.16 16.04 -12.47
N TRP A 79 -3.64 14.81 -12.52
CA TRP A 79 -4.19 13.73 -13.31
C TRP A 79 -4.30 12.48 -12.46
N THR A 80 -5.39 11.74 -12.65
CA THR A 80 -5.62 10.46 -11.96
C THR A 80 -6.32 9.45 -12.86
N THR A 81 -5.97 8.18 -12.71
CA THR A 81 -6.66 7.02 -13.31
C THR A 81 -7.63 6.35 -12.34
N THR A 82 -7.68 6.82 -11.10
CA THR A 82 -8.49 6.29 -10.00
C THR A 82 -9.36 7.39 -9.38
N PRO A 83 -10.41 7.87 -10.06
CA PRO A 83 -11.20 9.03 -9.62
C PRO A 83 -11.76 8.91 -8.20
N PHE A 84 -12.05 7.69 -7.72
CA PHE A 84 -12.58 7.46 -6.37
C PHE A 84 -11.61 7.89 -5.27
N THR A 85 -10.29 7.88 -5.52
CA THR A 85 -9.29 8.24 -4.52
C THR A 85 -9.24 9.74 -4.24
N ILE A 86 -9.85 10.58 -5.11
CA ILE A 86 -9.97 12.03 -4.85
C ILE A 86 -10.71 12.28 -3.53
N THR A 87 -11.68 11.43 -3.14
CA THR A 87 -12.37 11.53 -1.84
C THR A 87 -11.44 11.44 -0.62
N ALA A 88 -10.26 10.87 -0.80
CA ALA A 88 -9.23 10.69 0.23
C ALA A 88 -7.97 11.51 -0.02
N SER A 89 -7.98 12.40 -1.01
CA SER A 89 -6.83 13.24 -1.34
C SER A 89 -6.44 14.16 -0.15
N ARG A 90 -5.14 14.27 0.09
CA ARG A 90 -4.58 15.12 1.16
C ARG A 90 -3.41 15.96 0.67
N GLY A 91 -3.00 15.79 -0.57
CA GLY A 91 -1.90 16.56 -1.12
C GLY A 91 -1.71 16.40 -2.62
N LEU A 92 -0.83 17.23 -3.16
CA LEU A 92 -0.42 17.24 -4.55
C LEU A 92 1.10 17.10 -4.58
N THR A 93 1.62 16.01 -5.16
CA THR A 93 3.08 15.79 -5.18
C THR A 93 3.72 16.29 -6.47
N VAL A 94 4.80 17.04 -6.30
CA VAL A 94 5.67 17.54 -7.38
C VAL A 94 7.07 16.94 -7.27
N GLY A 95 7.76 16.77 -8.39
CA GLY A 95 9.17 16.37 -8.40
C GLY A 95 10.07 17.54 -7.99
N PRO A 96 10.93 17.42 -6.97
CA PRO A 96 11.71 18.56 -6.44
C PRO A 96 12.59 19.23 -7.49
N ASP A 97 13.16 18.45 -8.40
CA ASP A 97 14.07 18.94 -9.45
C ASP A 97 13.38 19.28 -10.77
N LEU A 98 12.09 18.92 -10.92
CA LEU A 98 11.32 19.22 -12.13
C LEU A 98 10.96 20.71 -12.19
N VAL A 99 10.78 21.20 -13.40
CA VAL A 99 10.39 22.59 -13.68
C VAL A 99 8.90 22.64 -13.96
N TYR A 100 8.20 23.54 -13.29
CA TYR A 100 6.77 23.80 -13.43
C TYR A 100 6.54 25.19 -14.03
N ALA A 101 5.57 25.29 -14.93
CA ALA A 101 5.20 26.53 -15.59
C ALA A 101 3.84 27.03 -15.09
N LEU A 102 3.80 28.31 -14.75
CA LEU A 102 2.55 29.05 -14.53
C LEU A 102 2.06 29.54 -15.88
N VAL A 103 0.97 28.97 -16.36
CA VAL A 103 0.42 29.19 -17.70
C VAL A 103 -0.86 30.01 -17.60
N LYS A 104 -0.98 31.04 -18.48
CA LYS A 104 -2.18 31.85 -18.66
C LYS A 104 -2.70 31.68 -20.07
N PRO A 105 -3.80 30.92 -20.29
CA PRO A 105 -4.48 30.85 -21.57
C PRO A 105 -5.20 32.18 -21.88
N ALA A 106 -5.29 32.55 -23.16
CA ALA A 106 -6.01 33.76 -23.56
C ALA A 106 -7.56 33.59 -23.38
N ASN A 107 -8.04 32.38 -23.49
CA ASN A 107 -9.47 32.03 -23.41
C ASN A 107 -9.94 31.59 -22.01
N ASP A 108 -9.08 31.66 -20.97
CA ASP A 108 -9.46 31.37 -19.57
C ASP A 108 -8.99 32.49 -18.63
N ALA A 109 -9.84 32.88 -17.69
CA ALA A 109 -9.47 33.89 -16.70
C ALA A 109 -8.51 33.38 -15.63
N ARG A 110 -8.44 32.08 -15.43
CA ARG A 110 -7.58 31.39 -14.46
C ARG A 110 -6.14 31.25 -14.96
N GLN A 111 -5.23 30.99 -14.04
CA GLN A 111 -3.84 30.60 -14.30
C GLN A 111 -3.65 29.15 -13.88
N PHE A 112 -2.85 28.41 -14.60
CA PHE A 112 -2.67 26.98 -14.36
C PHE A 112 -1.20 26.63 -14.14
N LEU A 113 -0.92 25.80 -13.13
CA LEU A 113 0.41 25.26 -12.86
C LEU A 113 0.48 23.83 -13.37
N VAL A 114 1.42 23.54 -14.26
CA VAL A 114 1.70 22.20 -14.83
C VAL A 114 3.20 22.04 -15.02
N ALA A 115 3.68 20.82 -15.25
CA ALA A 115 5.09 20.62 -15.62
C ALA A 115 5.41 21.36 -16.92
N HIS A 116 6.54 22.05 -16.95
CA HIS A 116 6.93 22.90 -18.08
C HIS A 116 7.02 22.12 -19.41
N GLU A 117 7.58 20.92 -19.37
CA GLU A 117 7.74 20.08 -20.56
C GLU A 117 6.40 19.60 -21.15
N MET A 118 5.33 19.60 -20.35
CA MET A 118 4.00 19.13 -20.76
C MET A 118 3.08 20.27 -21.24
N VAL A 119 3.51 21.53 -21.17
CA VAL A 119 2.67 22.70 -21.51
C VAL A 119 2.05 22.58 -22.89
N ALA A 120 2.83 22.18 -23.91
CA ALA A 120 2.33 22.09 -25.28
C ALA A 120 1.21 21.05 -25.42
N ASP A 121 1.43 19.85 -24.91
CA ASP A 121 0.49 18.74 -25.02
C ASP A 121 -0.79 19.02 -24.22
N LEU A 122 -0.64 19.55 -22.99
CA LEU A 122 -1.77 19.90 -22.13
C LEU A 122 -2.57 21.07 -22.69
N SER A 123 -1.90 22.07 -23.31
CA SER A 123 -2.59 23.17 -23.97
C SER A 123 -3.48 22.69 -25.13
N ALA A 124 -2.98 21.78 -25.95
CA ALA A 124 -3.77 21.15 -27.01
C ALA A 124 -4.96 20.34 -26.45
N ARG A 125 -4.72 19.58 -25.38
CA ARG A 125 -5.72 18.73 -24.72
C ARG A 125 -6.86 19.54 -24.10
N PHE A 126 -6.52 20.65 -23.42
CA PHE A 126 -7.50 21.49 -22.72
C PHE A 126 -8.10 22.59 -23.61
N GLY A 127 -7.64 22.70 -24.86
CA GLY A 127 -8.09 23.76 -25.76
C GLY A 127 -7.65 25.17 -25.32
N TRP A 128 -6.49 25.28 -24.67
CA TRP A 128 -5.93 26.58 -24.28
C TRP A 128 -5.46 27.36 -25.50
N GLU A 129 -6.00 28.55 -25.65
CA GLU A 129 -5.63 29.46 -26.75
C GLU A 129 -4.48 30.38 -26.34
N ASN A 130 -3.45 30.46 -27.18
CA ASN A 130 -2.27 31.31 -26.99
C ASN A 130 -1.75 31.29 -25.54
N PRO A 131 -1.40 30.11 -24.98
CA PRO A 131 -0.96 30.01 -23.61
C PRO A 131 0.34 30.77 -23.39
N GLU A 132 0.34 31.73 -22.47
CA GLU A 132 1.50 32.46 -22.03
C GLU A 132 2.10 31.84 -20.79
N ILE A 133 3.40 31.55 -20.80
CA ILE A 133 4.13 31.14 -19.59
C ILE A 133 4.54 32.41 -18.85
N LEU A 134 3.86 32.68 -17.74
CA LEU A 134 4.11 33.85 -16.91
C LEU A 134 5.38 33.73 -16.09
N LYS A 135 5.63 32.54 -15.56
CA LYS A 135 6.77 32.23 -14.69
C LYS A 135 7.03 30.74 -14.62
N THR A 136 8.24 30.37 -14.26
CA THR A 136 8.62 28.96 -13.95
C THR A 136 9.16 28.85 -12.56
N TYR A 137 8.98 27.66 -11.98
CA TYR A 137 9.43 27.29 -10.64
C TYR A 137 10.05 25.90 -10.65
N LYS A 138 11.01 25.63 -9.79
CA LYS A 138 11.38 24.27 -9.45
C LYS A 138 10.39 23.69 -8.45
N GLY A 139 10.17 22.36 -8.49
CA GLY A 139 9.23 21.73 -7.56
C GLY A 139 9.57 21.98 -6.10
N ILE A 140 10.87 22.04 -5.76
CA ILE A 140 11.32 22.34 -4.39
C ILE A 140 10.84 23.73 -3.90
N GLU A 141 10.65 24.70 -4.78
CA GLU A 141 10.15 26.05 -4.43
C GLU A 141 8.66 26.04 -4.08
N LEU A 142 7.91 25.06 -4.61
CA LEU A 142 6.46 24.92 -4.43
C LEU A 142 6.09 24.21 -3.13
N ASP A 143 7.07 23.79 -2.35
CA ASP A 143 6.87 23.02 -1.12
C ASP A 143 5.91 23.70 -0.14
N ARG A 144 4.94 22.92 0.35
CA ARG A 144 3.92 23.35 1.32
C ARG A 144 3.02 24.51 0.88
N ILE A 145 2.88 24.78 -0.41
CA ILE A 145 1.77 25.57 -0.93
C ILE A 145 0.48 24.83 -0.54
N VAL A 146 -0.57 25.59 -0.18
CA VAL A 146 -1.86 25.04 0.22
C VAL A 146 -2.86 25.23 -0.91
N THR A 147 -3.58 24.16 -1.28
CA THR A 147 -4.70 24.19 -2.19
C THR A 147 -6.00 23.80 -1.50
N GLU A 148 -7.12 24.19 -2.06
CA GLU A 148 -8.45 23.74 -1.66
C GLU A 148 -8.70 22.35 -2.25
N HIS A 149 -9.28 21.43 -1.47
CA HIS A 149 -9.83 20.19 -2.02
C HIS A 149 -10.98 20.52 -3.00
N PRO A 150 -11.15 19.78 -4.11
CA PRO A 150 -12.11 20.16 -5.18
C PRO A 150 -13.54 20.39 -4.73
N TRP A 151 -14.01 19.71 -3.70
CA TRP A 151 -15.40 19.86 -3.19
C TRP A 151 -15.53 19.85 -1.66
N ASP A 152 -14.55 19.36 -0.91
CA ASP A 152 -14.56 19.36 0.55
C ASP A 152 -13.84 20.58 1.07
N LYS A 153 -14.60 21.57 1.56
CA LYS A 153 -14.06 22.84 2.05
C LYS A 153 -13.36 22.76 3.40
N ASP A 154 -13.55 21.65 4.11
CA ASP A 154 -12.92 21.40 5.41
C ASP A 154 -11.55 20.74 5.26
N VAL A 155 -11.18 20.35 4.03
CA VAL A 155 -9.91 19.70 3.68
C VAL A 155 -9.03 20.66 2.89
N ASP A 156 -7.85 20.93 3.42
CA ASP A 156 -6.77 21.60 2.72
C ASP A 156 -5.78 20.55 2.21
N GLU A 157 -5.29 20.70 0.99
CA GLU A 157 -4.27 19.84 0.40
C GLU A 157 -2.93 20.58 0.34
N LEU A 158 -1.85 19.88 0.71
CA LEU A 158 -0.50 20.43 0.64
C LEU A 158 0.19 20.05 -0.66
N VAL A 159 0.97 20.96 -1.23
CA VAL A 159 1.96 20.62 -2.24
C VAL A 159 3.17 19.98 -1.55
N LEU A 160 3.56 18.81 -2.03
CA LEU A 160 4.59 17.95 -1.45
C LEU A 160 5.71 17.71 -2.45
N ASN A 161 6.92 17.46 -1.97
CA ASN A 161 8.03 17.01 -2.82
C ASN A 161 8.22 15.49 -2.70
N GLY A 162 8.16 14.78 -3.85
CA GLY A 162 8.35 13.33 -3.95
C GLY A 162 9.13 12.94 -5.20
N ASP A 163 10.06 11.99 -5.03
CA ASP A 163 10.98 11.55 -6.10
C ASP A 163 10.31 10.59 -7.11
N HIS A 164 9.08 10.11 -6.82
CA HIS A 164 8.32 9.22 -7.68
C HIS A 164 7.59 9.92 -8.83
N VAL A 165 7.59 11.27 -8.85
CA VAL A 165 6.93 12.04 -9.91
C VAL A 165 7.74 11.95 -11.20
N THR A 166 7.08 11.51 -12.29
CA THR A 166 7.68 11.43 -13.64
C THR A 166 6.94 12.32 -14.61
N LEU A 167 7.52 12.48 -15.81
CA LEU A 167 6.92 13.27 -16.90
C LEU A 167 6.42 12.38 -18.05
N ASP A 168 6.32 11.07 -17.84
CA ASP A 168 5.92 10.13 -18.89
C ASP A 168 4.43 10.22 -19.23
N SER A 169 3.62 10.73 -18.29
CA SER A 169 2.17 10.88 -18.44
C SER A 169 1.60 11.93 -17.49
N GLY A 170 0.36 12.31 -17.69
CA GLY A 170 -0.39 13.21 -16.80
C GLY A 170 0.01 14.67 -16.92
N THR A 171 0.26 15.33 -15.81
CA THR A 171 0.56 16.78 -15.72
C THR A 171 1.92 17.06 -15.08
N GLY A 172 2.66 16.01 -14.68
CA GLY A 172 3.85 16.11 -13.85
C GLY A 172 3.56 16.50 -12.40
N ILE A 173 2.28 16.47 -12.00
CA ILE A 173 1.82 16.68 -10.63
C ILE A 173 0.84 15.55 -10.29
N VAL A 174 1.10 14.83 -9.20
CA VAL A 174 0.34 13.67 -8.79
C VAL A 174 -0.55 14.05 -7.62
N HIS A 175 -1.86 13.76 -7.72
CA HIS A 175 -2.73 13.80 -6.56
C HIS A 175 -2.33 12.73 -5.56
N THR A 176 -2.35 13.05 -4.27
CA THR A 176 -1.78 12.19 -3.23
C THR A 176 -2.83 11.80 -2.20
N ALA A 177 -3.16 10.51 -2.18
CA ALA A 177 -4.09 9.89 -1.23
C ALA A 177 -3.36 8.82 -0.41
N PRO A 178 -2.81 9.13 0.78
CA PRO A 178 -1.94 8.24 1.56
C PRO A 178 -2.56 6.88 1.92
N GLY A 179 -3.89 6.77 1.86
CA GLY A 179 -4.61 5.51 2.08
C GLY A 179 -4.67 4.58 0.88
N PHE A 180 -4.27 5.02 -0.33
CA PHE A 180 -4.51 4.33 -1.59
C PHE A 180 -3.28 4.16 -2.50
N GLY A 181 -2.08 4.41 -2.01
CA GLY A 181 -0.84 4.23 -2.76
C GLY A 181 0.37 4.14 -1.84
N GLU A 182 1.36 3.30 -2.17
CA GLU A 182 2.57 3.15 -1.37
C GLU A 182 3.43 4.43 -1.41
N ASP A 183 3.62 5.01 -2.59
CA ASP A 183 4.36 6.26 -2.74
C ASP A 183 3.63 7.42 -2.06
N ASP A 184 2.31 7.49 -2.20
CA ASP A 184 1.45 8.47 -1.53
C ASP A 184 1.55 8.35 0.00
N TYR A 185 1.55 7.12 0.52
CA TYR A 185 1.73 6.84 1.93
C TYR A 185 3.10 7.31 2.43
N ASN A 186 4.15 6.94 1.71
CA ASN A 186 5.53 7.27 2.11
C ASN A 186 5.76 8.78 2.14
N VAL A 187 5.32 9.51 1.12
CA VAL A 187 5.41 10.97 1.11
C VAL A 187 4.45 11.58 2.14
N GLY A 188 3.25 11.05 2.28
CA GLY A 188 2.27 11.51 3.26
C GLY A 188 2.78 11.42 4.70
N VAL A 189 3.40 10.31 5.09
CA VAL A 189 4.02 10.13 6.42
C VAL A 189 5.15 11.14 6.64
N LYS A 190 6.00 11.38 5.63
CA LYS A 190 7.08 12.38 5.70
C LYS A 190 6.55 13.80 6.00
N TYR A 191 5.37 14.13 5.49
CA TYR A 191 4.74 15.43 5.67
C TYR A 191 3.71 15.48 6.82
N GLY A 192 3.44 14.35 7.46
CA GLY A 192 2.47 14.23 8.57
C GLY A 192 1.01 14.30 8.12
N LEU A 193 0.71 13.84 6.90
CA LEU A 193 -0.64 13.79 6.38
C LEU A 193 -1.44 12.63 6.99
N ASP A 194 -2.75 12.81 7.10
CA ASP A 194 -3.66 11.76 7.52
C ASP A 194 -3.77 10.64 6.48
N VAL A 195 -3.78 9.40 6.96
CA VAL A 195 -4.03 8.21 6.14
C VAL A 195 -5.52 7.93 6.14
N VAL A 196 -6.22 8.48 5.15
CA VAL A 196 -7.67 8.35 5.03
C VAL A 196 -8.02 7.23 4.06
N VAL A 197 -8.96 6.37 4.47
CA VAL A 197 -9.52 5.29 3.64
C VAL A 197 -11.02 5.51 3.53
N THR A 198 -11.51 5.64 2.30
CA THR A 198 -12.90 5.95 2.00
C THR A 198 -13.64 4.77 1.35
N VAL A 199 -12.97 3.63 1.18
CA VAL A 199 -13.53 2.40 0.59
C VAL A 199 -13.36 1.26 1.59
N ASN A 200 -14.43 0.52 1.85
CA ASN A 200 -14.40 -0.64 2.75
C ASN A 200 -13.78 -1.88 2.07
N GLU A 201 -13.71 -2.99 2.80
CA GLU A 201 -13.14 -4.27 2.34
C GLU A 201 -13.82 -4.86 1.12
N ARG A 202 -15.09 -4.52 0.84
CA ARG A 202 -15.89 -4.97 -0.31
C ARG A 202 -15.88 -4.03 -1.50
N GLY A 203 -15.08 -2.97 -1.44
CA GLY A 203 -15.04 -1.97 -2.50
C GLY A 203 -16.20 -0.97 -2.45
N ILE A 204 -16.92 -0.87 -1.32
CA ILE A 204 -18.02 0.07 -1.14
C ILE A 204 -17.51 1.35 -0.47
N MET A 205 -17.92 2.49 -1.03
CA MET A 205 -17.61 3.80 -0.47
C MET A 205 -18.24 3.96 0.91
N MET A 206 -17.45 4.43 1.87
CA MET A 206 -17.87 4.61 3.26
C MET A 206 -18.43 6.02 3.51
N GLU A 207 -19.03 6.24 4.67
CA GLU A 207 -19.62 7.53 5.10
C GLU A 207 -18.62 8.70 4.96
N ASN A 208 -17.36 8.48 5.30
CA ASN A 208 -16.30 9.49 5.21
C ASN A 208 -15.89 9.88 3.78
N ALA A 209 -16.40 9.19 2.75
CA ALA A 209 -16.28 9.62 1.35
C ALA A 209 -17.24 10.77 1.02
N GLY A 210 -18.26 10.98 1.86
CA GLY A 210 -19.32 11.95 1.70
C GLY A 210 -20.64 11.32 1.24
N PRO A 211 -21.78 11.99 1.55
CA PRO A 211 -23.11 11.41 1.40
C PRO A 211 -23.50 11.07 -0.04
N ASP A 212 -22.90 11.73 -1.03
CA ASP A 212 -23.18 11.45 -2.45
C ASP A 212 -22.54 10.15 -2.93
N PHE A 213 -21.49 9.69 -2.25
CA PHE A 213 -20.70 8.51 -2.63
C PHE A 213 -21.01 7.30 -1.76
N GLU A 214 -21.45 7.51 -0.52
CA GLU A 214 -21.70 6.46 0.46
C GLU A 214 -22.57 5.32 -0.09
N GLY A 215 -22.17 4.08 0.18
CA GLY A 215 -22.87 2.87 -0.21
C GLY A 215 -22.69 2.46 -1.67
N GLN A 216 -22.00 3.25 -2.49
CA GLN A 216 -21.76 2.93 -3.89
C GLN A 216 -20.45 2.14 -4.06
N PHE A 217 -20.40 1.33 -5.12
CA PHE A 217 -19.17 0.62 -5.48
C PHE A 217 -18.15 1.59 -6.10
N TYR A 218 -16.90 1.55 -5.65
CA TYR A 218 -15.85 2.53 -5.97
C TYR A 218 -15.70 2.81 -7.48
N ASP A 219 -15.82 1.77 -8.31
CA ASP A 219 -15.67 1.88 -9.77
C ASP A 219 -16.86 2.57 -10.46
N LYS A 220 -17.99 2.68 -9.78
CA LYS A 220 -19.24 3.27 -10.33
C LYS A 220 -19.40 4.75 -10.02
N ILE A 221 -18.55 5.34 -9.18
CA ILE A 221 -18.71 6.74 -8.77
C ILE A 221 -18.07 7.74 -9.72
N THR A 222 -17.32 7.32 -10.74
CA THR A 222 -16.65 8.22 -11.67
C THR A 222 -17.55 9.31 -12.27
N PRO A 223 -18.80 9.03 -12.72
CA PRO A 223 -19.70 10.09 -13.22
C PRO A 223 -20.06 11.13 -12.14
N LEU A 224 -20.21 10.69 -10.87
CA LEU A 224 -20.49 11.60 -9.76
C LEU A 224 -19.26 12.46 -9.40
N VAL A 225 -18.07 11.87 -9.48
CA VAL A 225 -16.82 12.63 -9.32
C VAL A 225 -16.71 13.71 -10.38
N GLN A 226 -17.00 13.39 -11.65
CA GLN A 226 -17.01 14.37 -12.75
C GLN A 226 -18.03 15.48 -12.50
N GLU A 227 -19.23 15.17 -12.04
CA GLU A 227 -20.24 16.14 -11.66
C GLU A 227 -19.78 17.06 -10.52
N LYS A 228 -19.15 16.48 -9.48
CA LYS A 228 -18.60 17.24 -8.34
C LYS A 228 -17.47 18.16 -8.71
N LEU A 229 -16.62 17.74 -9.63
CA LEU A 229 -15.54 18.58 -10.15
C LEU A 229 -16.05 19.78 -10.93
N GLY A 230 -17.14 19.65 -11.69
CA GLY A 230 -17.74 20.73 -12.44
C GLY A 230 -16.71 21.48 -13.31
N ASP A 231 -16.58 22.80 -13.12
CA ASP A 231 -15.63 23.65 -13.84
C ASP A 231 -14.14 23.39 -13.50
N LEU A 232 -13.86 22.58 -12.50
CA LEU A 232 -12.50 22.15 -12.16
C LEU A 232 -12.06 20.98 -13.05
N LEU A 233 -12.96 20.24 -13.66
CA LEU A 233 -12.66 19.18 -14.62
C LEU A 233 -12.22 19.79 -15.95
N LEU A 234 -10.96 19.57 -16.33
CA LEU A 234 -10.39 20.11 -17.58
C LEU A 234 -10.51 19.14 -18.76
N ALA A 235 -10.35 17.84 -18.49
CA ALA A 235 -10.51 16.79 -19.50
C ALA A 235 -10.81 15.44 -18.84
N SER A 236 -11.43 14.55 -19.62
CA SER A 236 -11.70 13.16 -19.24
C SER A 236 -11.45 12.26 -20.44
N GLU A 237 -10.74 11.16 -20.24
CA GLU A 237 -10.36 10.24 -21.30
C GLU A 237 -10.47 8.80 -20.84
N VAL A 238 -10.87 7.92 -21.74
CA VAL A 238 -10.75 6.46 -21.50
C VAL A 238 -9.36 6.04 -21.97
N ILE A 239 -8.61 5.45 -21.06
CA ILE A 239 -7.27 4.92 -21.33
C ILE A 239 -7.22 3.42 -21.06
N SER A 240 -6.39 2.72 -21.82
CA SER A 240 -6.02 1.32 -21.53
C SER A 240 -4.63 1.30 -20.92
N HIS A 241 -4.51 0.68 -19.76
CA HIS A 241 -3.24 0.57 -19.07
C HIS A 241 -3.11 -0.78 -18.34
N SER A 242 -1.86 -1.19 -18.09
CA SER A 242 -1.58 -2.39 -17.30
C SER A 242 -2.00 -2.18 -15.85
N TYR A 243 -2.87 -3.04 -15.33
CA TYR A 243 -3.45 -2.93 -13.99
C TYR A 243 -3.32 -4.24 -13.21
N PRO A 244 -3.13 -4.21 -11.89
CA PRO A 244 -3.02 -5.42 -11.07
C PRO A 244 -4.38 -6.08 -10.81
N PHE A 245 -4.42 -7.39 -10.97
CA PHE A 245 -5.58 -8.25 -10.74
C PHE A 245 -5.25 -9.33 -9.72
N ASP A 246 -6.23 -9.71 -8.92
CA ASP A 246 -6.15 -10.89 -8.05
C ASP A 246 -6.02 -12.16 -8.90
N TRP A 247 -4.98 -12.93 -8.68
CA TRP A 247 -4.67 -14.15 -9.42
C TRP A 247 -5.74 -15.25 -9.31
N ARG A 248 -6.55 -15.25 -8.25
CA ARG A 248 -7.62 -16.22 -8.01
C ARG A 248 -8.96 -15.79 -8.61
N THR A 249 -9.38 -14.59 -8.27
CA THR A 249 -10.71 -14.09 -8.67
C THR A 249 -10.72 -13.46 -10.05
N LYS A 250 -9.52 -13.14 -10.59
CA LYS A 250 -9.35 -12.44 -11.87
C LYS A 250 -10.11 -11.11 -11.92
N LYS A 251 -10.20 -10.44 -10.79
CA LYS A 251 -10.80 -9.11 -10.64
C LYS A 251 -9.71 -8.08 -10.35
N PRO A 252 -9.88 -6.82 -10.81
CA PRO A 252 -8.97 -5.75 -10.48
C PRO A 252 -8.93 -5.55 -8.96
N ILE A 253 -7.76 -5.27 -8.43
CA ILE A 253 -7.56 -4.96 -7.01
C ILE A 253 -7.69 -3.46 -6.76
N ILE A 254 -7.69 -3.08 -5.49
CA ILE A 254 -7.45 -1.69 -5.07
C ILE A 254 -6.23 -1.64 -4.15
N TRP A 255 -5.50 -0.53 -4.17
CA TRP A 255 -4.62 -0.20 -3.07
C TRP A 255 -5.47 0.28 -1.89
N ARG A 256 -5.22 -0.23 -0.69
CA ARG A 256 -6.00 0.16 0.49
C ARG A 256 -5.14 0.03 1.74
N ALA A 257 -5.04 1.10 2.53
CA ALA A 257 -4.41 1.03 3.84
C ALA A 257 -5.34 0.30 4.81
N VAL A 258 -4.84 -0.81 5.32
CA VAL A 258 -5.54 -1.63 6.33
C VAL A 258 -4.55 -2.10 7.38
N PRO A 259 -4.97 -2.28 8.63
CA PRO A 259 -4.14 -2.93 9.64
C PRO A 259 -3.81 -4.36 9.21
N GLN A 260 -2.52 -4.65 9.02
CA GLN A 260 -2.01 -5.95 8.60
C GLN A 260 -0.76 -6.30 9.39
N TRP A 261 -0.37 -7.59 9.37
CA TRP A 261 0.91 -8.05 9.88
C TRP A 261 1.93 -8.10 8.75
N PHE A 262 3.10 -7.56 9.05
CA PHE A 262 4.21 -7.43 8.10
C PHE A 262 5.46 -8.13 8.63
N ALA A 263 6.21 -8.72 7.71
CA ALA A 263 7.63 -9.05 7.92
C ALA A 263 8.49 -7.94 7.34
N SER A 264 9.32 -7.32 8.18
CA SER A 264 10.19 -6.22 7.78
C SER A 264 11.37 -6.73 6.97
N VAL A 265 11.32 -6.53 5.65
CA VAL A 265 12.45 -6.82 4.75
C VAL A 265 13.55 -5.76 4.91
N SER A 266 13.18 -4.53 5.22
CA SER A 266 14.12 -3.40 5.37
C SER A 266 15.20 -3.64 6.41
N LYS A 267 14.89 -4.38 7.50
CA LYS A 267 15.84 -4.63 8.61
C LYS A 267 16.99 -5.58 8.26
N PHE A 268 16.81 -6.45 7.27
CA PHE A 268 17.83 -7.43 6.84
C PHE A 268 18.14 -7.41 5.34
N ARG A 269 17.61 -6.38 4.64
CA ARG A 269 17.85 -6.21 3.20
C ARG A 269 19.32 -6.19 2.83
N GLN A 270 20.12 -5.43 3.58
CA GLN A 270 21.55 -5.30 3.29
C GLN A 270 22.27 -6.64 3.44
N ASP A 271 21.93 -7.42 4.46
CA ASP A 271 22.53 -8.75 4.67
C ASP A 271 22.27 -9.67 3.48
N ILE A 272 21.02 -9.64 2.92
CA ILE A 272 20.69 -10.42 1.73
C ILE A 272 21.46 -9.92 0.50
N LEU A 273 21.56 -8.61 0.29
CA LEU A 273 22.29 -8.04 -0.84
C LEU A 273 23.77 -8.41 -0.78
N ASP A 274 24.37 -8.40 0.40
CA ASP A 274 25.76 -8.80 0.63
C ASP A 274 25.99 -10.29 0.34
N GLU A 275 25.02 -11.15 0.65
CA GLU A 275 25.11 -12.58 0.32
C GLU A 275 24.90 -12.85 -1.18
N ILE A 276 24.00 -12.09 -1.84
CA ILE A 276 23.84 -12.16 -3.31
C ILE A 276 25.17 -11.82 -3.99
N ASP A 277 25.91 -10.82 -3.48
CA ASP A 277 27.19 -10.40 -4.05
C ASP A 277 28.30 -11.43 -3.91
N LYS A 278 28.21 -12.30 -2.91
CA LYS A 278 29.16 -13.42 -2.67
C LYS A 278 28.78 -14.69 -3.43
N THR A 279 27.54 -14.78 -3.93
CA THR A 279 27.01 -15.98 -4.60
C THR A 279 27.36 -15.99 -6.08
N ALA A 280 27.82 -17.14 -6.59
CA ALA A 280 28.03 -17.35 -8.02
C ALA A 280 26.72 -17.65 -8.74
N PHE A 281 26.43 -16.91 -9.80
CA PHE A 281 25.21 -17.07 -10.60
C PHE A 281 25.48 -17.63 -12.00
N TYR A 282 24.73 -18.63 -12.40
CA TYR A 282 24.75 -19.22 -13.72
C TYR A 282 23.32 -19.30 -14.29
N PRO A 283 22.95 -18.47 -15.26
CA PRO A 283 23.75 -17.42 -15.95
C PRO A 283 23.97 -16.17 -15.08
N ALA A 284 25.03 -15.41 -15.40
CA ALA A 284 25.47 -14.25 -14.60
C ALA A 284 24.41 -13.15 -14.43
N TRP A 285 23.48 -12.98 -15.38
CA TRP A 285 22.38 -12.00 -15.28
C TRP A 285 21.44 -12.27 -14.09
N GLY A 286 21.39 -13.51 -13.61
CA GLY A 286 20.58 -13.89 -12.44
C GLY A 286 20.90 -13.07 -11.20
N ARG A 287 22.20 -12.73 -11.00
CA ARG A 287 22.64 -11.84 -9.90
C ARG A 287 21.95 -10.48 -9.96
N THR A 288 22.03 -9.81 -11.11
CA THR A 288 21.44 -8.46 -11.27
C THR A 288 19.92 -8.48 -11.05
N ARG A 289 19.25 -9.51 -11.56
CA ARG A 289 17.79 -9.66 -11.38
C ARG A 289 17.44 -9.84 -9.90
N LEU A 290 18.07 -10.78 -9.20
CA LEU A 290 17.77 -11.03 -7.78
C LEU A 290 18.15 -9.84 -6.90
N TYR A 291 19.31 -9.22 -7.17
CA TYR A 291 19.75 -8.03 -6.47
C TYR A 291 18.72 -6.89 -6.55
N ASN A 292 18.25 -6.57 -7.75
CA ASN A 292 17.26 -5.52 -7.96
C ASN A 292 15.93 -5.86 -7.27
N MET A 293 15.47 -7.11 -7.36
CA MET A 293 14.24 -7.55 -6.70
C MET A 293 14.29 -7.37 -5.17
N ILE A 294 15.44 -7.60 -4.54
CA ILE A 294 15.60 -7.41 -3.09
C ILE A 294 15.80 -5.94 -2.73
N ARG A 295 16.61 -5.22 -3.53
CA ARG A 295 16.88 -3.79 -3.29
C ARG A 295 15.58 -2.97 -3.24
N ASP A 296 14.69 -3.22 -4.17
CA ASP A 296 13.48 -2.42 -4.40
C ASP A 296 12.25 -2.99 -3.67
N ARG A 297 12.39 -4.13 -2.97
CA ARG A 297 11.28 -4.80 -2.31
C ARG A 297 10.84 -4.05 -1.05
N GLY A 298 9.53 -3.79 -0.95
CA GLY A 298 8.89 -3.32 0.29
C GLY A 298 8.81 -4.39 1.37
N ASP A 299 8.25 -4.04 2.54
CA ASP A 299 7.98 -5.02 3.59
C ASP A 299 6.88 -5.98 3.14
N TRP A 300 6.99 -7.24 3.57
CA TRP A 300 6.10 -8.30 3.15
C TRP A 300 4.85 -8.38 4.03
N VAL A 301 3.66 -8.15 3.46
CA VAL A 301 2.38 -8.41 4.14
C VAL A 301 2.18 -9.93 4.26
N ILE A 302 2.21 -10.44 5.50
CA ILE A 302 2.15 -11.88 5.77
C ILE A 302 0.77 -12.36 6.21
N SER A 303 -0.13 -11.47 6.58
CA SER A 303 -1.51 -11.81 7.01
C SER A 303 -2.46 -11.94 5.84
N ARG A 304 -3.35 -12.94 5.91
CA ARG A 304 -4.41 -13.20 4.93
C ARG A 304 -5.73 -13.46 5.66
N GLN A 305 -6.81 -12.89 5.14
CA GLN A 305 -8.17 -13.04 5.64
C GLN A 305 -8.84 -14.22 4.91
N ARG A 306 -8.34 -15.43 5.18
CA ARG A 306 -8.82 -16.67 4.54
C ARG A 306 -9.23 -17.71 5.57
N ALA A 307 -10.16 -18.59 5.16
CA ALA A 307 -10.72 -19.61 6.05
C ALA A 307 -9.79 -20.80 6.26
N TRP A 308 -8.79 -21.04 5.40
CA TRP A 308 -7.91 -22.21 5.50
C TRP A 308 -6.46 -21.85 5.19
N GLY A 309 -5.59 -22.23 6.09
CA GLY A 309 -4.14 -22.02 6.08
C GLY A 309 -3.58 -22.10 7.48
N VAL A 310 -2.27 -21.92 7.62
CA VAL A 310 -1.60 -21.88 8.93
C VAL A 310 -1.88 -20.54 9.61
N PRO A 311 -2.50 -20.52 10.81
CA PRO A 311 -2.83 -19.25 11.47
C PRO A 311 -1.57 -18.52 11.97
N LEU A 312 -1.68 -17.20 12.10
CA LEU A 312 -0.68 -16.39 12.77
C LEU A 312 -0.75 -16.65 14.29
N PRO A 313 0.34 -17.12 14.94
CA PRO A 313 0.33 -17.50 16.36
C PRO A 313 0.43 -16.28 17.29
N ILE A 314 -0.52 -15.35 17.15
CA ILE A 314 -0.53 -14.08 17.86
C ILE A 314 -1.74 -14.02 18.78
N PHE A 315 -1.51 -13.62 20.02
CA PHE A 315 -2.57 -13.34 20.97
C PHE A 315 -2.65 -11.85 21.27
N TYR A 316 -3.77 -11.42 21.81
CA TYR A 316 -3.99 -10.04 22.22
C TYR A 316 -4.39 -10.00 23.70
N ALA A 317 -3.74 -9.10 24.42
CA ALA A 317 -4.13 -8.72 25.76
C ALA A 317 -5.41 -7.87 25.75
N GLU A 318 -5.98 -7.59 26.94
CA GLU A 318 -7.20 -6.81 27.12
C GLU A 318 -7.11 -5.40 26.55
N ASP A 319 -5.94 -4.78 26.56
CA ASP A 319 -5.67 -3.46 25.97
C ASP A 319 -5.34 -3.49 24.47
N GLY A 320 -5.37 -4.66 23.84
CA GLY A 320 -5.02 -4.87 22.43
C GLY A 320 -3.52 -5.07 22.17
N THR A 321 -2.68 -5.13 23.21
CA THR A 321 -1.26 -5.43 23.06
C THR A 321 -1.06 -6.82 22.45
N ALA A 322 -0.32 -6.90 21.36
CA ALA A 322 -0.01 -8.16 20.70
C ALA A 322 1.05 -8.97 21.48
N ILE A 323 0.79 -10.26 21.64
CA ILE A 323 1.64 -11.21 22.36
C ILE A 323 2.09 -12.30 21.37
N MET A 324 3.39 -12.35 21.09
CA MET A 324 4.03 -13.33 20.20
C MET A 324 5.47 -13.60 20.66
N THR A 325 5.64 -13.71 22.00
CA THR A 325 6.95 -14.03 22.57
C THR A 325 7.40 -15.43 22.15
N LYS A 326 8.71 -15.67 22.19
CA LYS A 326 9.25 -16.97 21.80
C LYS A 326 8.67 -18.12 22.64
N GLU A 327 8.46 -17.91 23.94
CA GLU A 327 7.82 -18.89 24.83
C GLU A 327 6.41 -19.27 24.34
N VAL A 328 5.59 -18.28 24.01
CA VAL A 328 4.21 -18.50 23.55
C VAL A 328 4.20 -19.17 22.17
N THR A 329 5.03 -18.72 21.24
CA THR A 329 5.08 -19.30 19.89
C THR A 329 5.66 -20.71 19.89
N ASP A 330 6.64 -21.03 20.73
CA ASP A 330 7.16 -22.39 20.88
C ASP A 330 6.09 -23.32 21.48
N HIS A 331 5.31 -22.87 22.47
CA HIS A 331 4.21 -23.64 23.02
C HIS A 331 3.12 -23.91 21.96
N VAL A 332 2.75 -22.94 21.17
CA VAL A 332 1.82 -23.12 20.04
C VAL A 332 2.37 -24.11 19.01
N ALA A 333 3.68 -24.06 18.73
CA ALA A 333 4.33 -25.01 17.84
C ALA A 333 4.26 -26.45 18.39
N ASP A 334 4.42 -26.65 19.70
CA ASP A 334 4.27 -27.98 20.33
C ASP A 334 2.85 -28.49 20.19
N LEU A 335 1.83 -27.63 20.41
CA LEU A 335 0.43 -27.98 20.18
C LEU A 335 0.15 -28.36 18.73
N PHE A 336 0.75 -27.65 17.77
CA PHE A 336 0.59 -27.96 16.36
C PHE A 336 1.28 -29.28 15.98
N ALA A 337 2.45 -29.57 16.55
CA ALA A 337 3.14 -30.85 16.32
C ALA A 337 2.30 -32.03 16.78
N GLU A 338 1.52 -31.89 17.88
CA GLU A 338 0.68 -32.93 18.41
C GLU A 338 -0.70 -33.06 17.74
N HIS A 339 -1.31 -31.90 17.41
CA HIS A 339 -2.72 -31.85 17.00
C HIS A 339 -2.95 -31.27 15.58
N GLY A 340 -1.92 -30.74 14.93
CA GLY A 340 -2.05 -29.96 13.70
C GLY A 340 -2.60 -28.56 13.96
N SER A 341 -2.53 -27.69 12.95
CA SER A 341 -2.97 -26.28 13.06
C SER A 341 -4.47 -26.11 13.34
N ILE A 342 -5.28 -27.16 13.12
CA ILE A 342 -6.73 -27.14 13.41
C ILE A 342 -7.02 -26.85 14.89
N VAL A 343 -6.10 -27.17 15.80
CA VAL A 343 -6.25 -26.91 17.24
C VAL A 343 -6.42 -25.42 17.53
N TRP A 344 -5.83 -24.54 16.69
CA TRP A 344 -6.01 -23.11 16.81
C TRP A 344 -7.47 -22.68 16.73
N TRP A 345 -8.23 -23.29 15.85
CA TRP A 345 -9.64 -22.96 15.64
C TRP A 345 -10.59 -23.65 16.62
N GLN A 346 -10.17 -24.78 17.19
CA GLN A 346 -10.98 -25.58 18.08
C GLN A 346 -10.93 -25.15 19.56
N ARG A 347 -9.85 -24.48 19.99
CA ARG A 347 -9.63 -24.07 21.37
C ARG A 347 -9.73 -22.57 21.55
N ASP A 348 -10.13 -22.14 22.75
CA ASP A 348 -10.08 -20.74 23.15
C ASP A 348 -8.63 -20.27 23.35
N ALA A 349 -8.41 -18.94 23.30
CA ALA A 349 -7.07 -18.34 23.43
C ALA A 349 -6.34 -18.81 24.72
N LYS A 350 -7.05 -18.86 25.84
CA LYS A 350 -6.48 -19.29 27.13
C LYS A 350 -5.97 -20.75 27.15
N ASP A 351 -6.58 -21.60 26.32
CA ASP A 351 -6.23 -23.05 26.26
C ASP A 351 -5.11 -23.33 25.25
N LEU A 352 -4.70 -22.28 24.50
CA LEU A 352 -3.57 -22.27 23.57
C LEU A 352 -2.34 -21.55 24.13
N LEU A 353 -2.47 -20.90 25.29
CA LEU A 353 -1.37 -20.26 26.01
C LEU A 353 -0.73 -21.26 27.00
N PRO A 354 0.55 -21.08 27.37
CA PRO A 354 1.20 -21.90 28.40
C PRO A 354 0.40 -21.91 29.71
N GLU A 355 0.42 -23.01 30.42
CA GLU A 355 -0.26 -23.15 31.72
C GLU A 355 0.22 -22.06 32.70
N GLY A 356 -0.74 -21.34 33.33
CA GLY A 356 -0.43 -20.26 34.25
C GLY A 356 0.08 -18.94 33.55
N PHE A 357 -0.01 -18.86 32.25
CA PHE A 357 0.41 -17.65 31.52
C PHE A 357 -0.33 -16.41 32.01
N SER A 358 0.42 -15.33 32.24
CA SER A 358 -0.12 -14.03 32.63
C SER A 358 0.62 -12.92 31.92
N HIS A 359 -0.06 -11.81 31.68
CA HIS A 359 0.54 -10.63 31.01
C HIS A 359 0.05 -9.34 31.71
N PRO A 360 0.93 -8.35 31.94
CA PRO A 360 0.55 -7.10 32.63
C PRO A 360 -0.60 -6.34 31.97
N ALA A 361 -0.71 -6.42 30.64
CA ALA A 361 -1.79 -5.80 29.86
C ALA A 361 -3.11 -6.61 29.86
N SER A 362 -3.16 -7.76 30.57
CA SER A 362 -4.36 -8.57 30.80
C SER A 362 -4.54 -8.84 32.31
N PRO A 363 -4.85 -7.83 33.12
CA PRO A 363 -4.94 -7.98 34.57
C PRO A 363 -6.06 -8.92 35.03
N ASN A 364 -7.08 -9.15 34.21
CA ASN A 364 -8.18 -10.07 34.47
C ASN A 364 -7.97 -11.45 33.81
N GLY A 365 -6.85 -11.65 33.11
CA GLY A 365 -6.53 -12.92 32.45
C GLY A 365 -7.36 -13.21 31.19
N HIS A 366 -7.93 -12.18 30.56
CA HIS A 366 -8.64 -12.32 29.30
C HIS A 366 -7.68 -12.12 28.12
N PHE A 367 -7.71 -13.08 27.20
CA PHE A 367 -6.92 -13.05 25.97
C PHE A 367 -7.81 -13.39 24.78
N THR A 368 -7.50 -12.75 23.65
CA THR A 368 -8.03 -13.14 22.34
C THR A 368 -6.90 -13.60 21.45
N LYS A 369 -7.21 -14.17 20.30
CA LYS A 369 -6.22 -14.66 19.34
C LYS A 369 -6.48 -14.11 17.95
N GLU A 370 -5.43 -14.09 17.13
CA GLU A 370 -5.52 -13.69 15.73
C GLU A 370 -6.37 -14.68 14.93
N THR A 371 -7.09 -14.16 13.96
CA THR A 371 -7.92 -14.93 13.03
C THR A 371 -7.36 -14.96 11.61
N ASP A 372 -6.37 -14.13 11.31
CA ASP A 372 -5.68 -14.16 10.04
C ASP A 372 -4.75 -15.38 9.95
N ILE A 373 -4.59 -15.87 8.72
CA ILE A 373 -3.63 -16.94 8.40
C ILE A 373 -2.38 -16.37 7.74
N MET A 374 -1.31 -17.14 7.72
CA MET A 374 -0.08 -16.77 7.03
C MET A 374 -0.26 -16.80 5.51
N ASP A 375 0.47 -15.94 4.82
CA ASP A 375 0.69 -16.04 3.38
C ASP A 375 1.29 -17.41 3.03
N VAL A 376 0.76 -18.08 2.02
CA VAL A 376 1.21 -19.42 1.58
C VAL A 376 2.70 -19.46 1.17
N TRP A 377 3.27 -18.32 0.76
CA TRP A 377 4.71 -18.23 0.50
C TRP A 377 5.56 -18.33 1.76
N PHE A 378 4.98 -18.08 2.94
CA PHE A 378 5.65 -18.33 4.21
C PHE A 378 5.77 -19.84 4.46
N ASP A 379 4.80 -20.65 4.02
CA ASP A 379 4.87 -22.11 4.11
C ASP A 379 6.07 -22.62 3.32
N SER A 380 6.18 -22.27 2.03
CA SER A 380 7.32 -22.69 1.20
C SER A 380 8.65 -22.09 1.66
N GLY A 381 8.64 -20.84 2.14
CA GLY A 381 9.81 -20.17 2.70
C GLY A 381 10.34 -20.81 3.98
N SER A 382 9.54 -21.61 4.67
CA SER A 382 9.91 -22.34 5.90
C SER A 382 10.48 -23.76 5.64
N SER A 383 10.56 -24.21 4.38
CA SER A 383 10.98 -25.57 4.01
C SER A 383 12.41 -25.93 4.44
N TRP A 384 13.31 -24.96 4.53
CA TRP A 384 14.65 -25.19 5.09
C TRP A 384 14.59 -25.71 6.54
N ASN A 385 13.66 -25.18 7.36
CA ASN A 385 13.46 -25.62 8.73
C ASN A 385 12.58 -26.87 8.81
N GLY A 386 11.46 -26.90 8.08
CA GLY A 386 10.48 -28.00 8.13
C GLY A 386 10.90 -29.28 7.40
N VAL A 387 11.93 -29.21 6.53
CA VAL A 387 12.39 -30.37 5.75
C VAL A 387 13.87 -30.65 5.99
N LEU A 388 14.77 -29.67 5.74
CA LEU A 388 16.21 -29.93 5.78
C LEU A 388 16.71 -30.16 7.22
N ASN A 389 16.26 -29.32 8.18
CA ASN A 389 16.66 -29.42 9.58
C ASN A 389 16.03 -30.58 10.35
N THR A 390 14.95 -31.18 9.82
CA THR A 390 14.18 -32.20 10.55
C THR A 390 14.43 -33.64 10.06
N ARG A 391 15.31 -33.83 9.07
CA ARG A 391 15.54 -35.13 8.43
C ARG A 391 17.00 -35.52 8.44
N ASP A 392 17.32 -36.64 9.09
CA ASP A 392 18.69 -37.16 9.24
C ASP A 392 19.39 -37.50 7.91
N ASN A 393 18.61 -37.73 6.85
CA ASN A 393 19.14 -38.04 5.52
C ASN A 393 19.35 -36.81 4.62
N LEU A 394 19.13 -35.62 5.15
CA LEU A 394 19.34 -34.36 4.45
C LEU A 394 20.36 -33.48 5.22
N ALA A 395 21.02 -32.59 4.50
CA ALA A 395 21.95 -31.64 5.09
C ALA A 395 21.37 -30.21 5.08
N TYR A 396 21.77 -29.44 6.11
CA TYR A 396 21.53 -28.00 6.18
C TYR A 396 22.82 -27.30 6.64
N PRO A 397 23.24 -26.20 6.00
CA PRO A 397 22.62 -25.67 4.76
C PRO A 397 22.74 -26.64 3.57
N ALA A 398 21.86 -26.47 2.60
CA ALA A 398 21.99 -27.20 1.33
C ALA A 398 23.21 -26.74 0.55
N ASP A 399 23.75 -27.65 -0.30
CA ASP A 399 24.93 -27.35 -1.14
C ASP A 399 24.65 -26.26 -2.17
#